data_0991ac7efeb687fee16088d138123390
#
_entry.id   0991ac7efeb687fee16088d138123390
#
_cell.length_a   1.000
_cell.length_b   1.000
_cell.length_c   1.000
_cell.angle_alpha   90.00
_cell.angle_beta   90.00
_cell.angle_gamma   90.00
#
_symmetry.space_group_name_H-M   'P 1'
#
loop_
_entity.id
_entity.type
_entity.pdbx_description
1 polymer ?
#
loop_
_entity_poly.entity_id
_entity_poly.type
_entity_poly.pdbx_seq_one_letter_code
_entity_poly.pdbx_strand_id
1 'polypeptide(L)'
;MTTKFINFQADWLKEKAKNKPAEGWLVSPKISIADNGCYYVALHYSSVMLMPKSDFYITADKCTITDDAKNLLERALKNEDYKRAAATGASWHNFPEYKQMSGEVVAYFNPKILKYWGKENKDYYLEIRSIFYPAIIRNPDTHEVLGLIAPVRVKK
;
A
#
# COMPACT_ATOMS: atom_id res chain seq x y z
N MET A 1 9.29 7.77 -15.59
CA MET A 1 9.34 7.82 -14.12
C MET A 1 8.02 8.37 -13.58
N THR A 2 7.38 7.65 -12.68
CA THR A 2 6.10 8.08 -12.14
C THR A 2 6.32 8.83 -10.83
N THR A 3 5.69 9.99 -10.71
CA THR A 3 5.77 10.88 -9.53
C THR A 3 5.40 10.15 -8.24
N LYS A 4 4.50 9.16 -8.32
CA LYS A 4 4.06 8.37 -7.15
C LYS A 4 5.21 7.66 -6.44
N PHE A 5 6.15 7.09 -7.18
CA PHE A 5 7.27 6.37 -6.58
C PHE A 5 8.23 7.32 -5.88
N ILE A 6 8.43 8.50 -6.43
CA ILE A 6 9.26 9.54 -5.81
C ILE A 6 8.63 10.01 -4.51
N ASN A 7 7.36 10.36 -4.54
CA ASN A 7 6.64 10.87 -3.37
C ASN A 7 6.56 9.84 -2.24
N PHE A 8 6.30 8.58 -2.60
CA PHE A 8 6.26 7.48 -1.62
C PHE A 8 7.62 7.35 -0.91
N GLN A 9 8.72 7.32 -1.66
CA GLN A 9 10.05 7.16 -1.10
C GLN A 9 10.44 8.37 -0.22
N ALA A 10 10.13 9.59 -0.66
CA ALA A 10 10.41 10.80 0.10
C ALA A 10 9.67 10.80 1.45
N ASP A 11 8.39 10.48 1.44
CA ASP A 11 7.58 10.43 2.67
C ASP A 11 8.03 9.29 3.58
N TRP A 12 8.39 8.16 2.99
CA TRP A 12 8.90 7.00 3.71
C TRP A 12 10.18 7.34 4.48
N LEU A 13 11.12 8.03 3.83
CA LEU A 13 12.35 8.48 4.48
C LEU A 13 12.08 9.50 5.59
N LYS A 14 11.16 10.44 5.38
CA LYS A 14 10.76 11.41 6.41
C LYS A 14 10.20 10.73 7.65
N GLU A 15 9.36 9.74 7.46
CA GLU A 15 8.77 8.99 8.57
C GLU A 15 9.80 8.20 9.35
N LYS A 16 10.73 7.55 8.66
CA LYS A 16 11.82 6.83 9.31
C LYS A 16 12.72 7.77 10.11
N ALA A 17 12.95 8.99 9.61
CA ALA A 17 13.74 10.00 10.32
C ALA A 17 13.04 10.51 11.58
N LYS A 18 11.71 10.66 11.56
CA LYS A 18 10.91 11.10 12.72
C LYS A 18 10.88 10.08 13.83
N ASN A 19 10.92 8.80 13.49
CA ASN A 19 10.76 7.69 14.43
C ASN A 19 12.10 7.12 14.90
N LYS A 20 13.11 7.98 15.05
CA LYS A 20 14.39 7.57 15.63
C LYS A 20 14.19 7.10 17.07
N PRO A 21 14.58 5.88 17.43
CA PRO A 21 14.64 5.49 18.82
C PRO A 21 15.61 6.37 19.60
N ALA A 22 15.36 6.54 20.88
CA ALA A 22 16.11 7.43 21.77
C ALA A 22 17.64 7.18 21.82
N GLU A 23 18.14 6.08 21.30
CA GLU A 23 19.55 5.70 21.34
C GLU A 23 20.26 5.79 19.96
N GLY A 24 19.75 6.57 19.03
CA GLY A 24 20.41 6.79 17.75
C GLY A 24 20.33 5.64 16.76
N TRP A 25 19.46 4.69 16.97
CA TRP A 25 19.21 3.59 16.04
C TRP A 25 18.51 4.13 14.81
N LEU A 26 19.14 3.96 13.66
CA LEU A 26 18.48 4.22 12.39
C LEU A 26 17.53 3.07 12.07
N VAL A 27 16.24 3.34 12.05
CA VAL A 27 15.27 2.36 11.59
C VAL A 27 15.33 2.36 10.07
N SER A 28 15.99 1.37 9.51
CA SER A 28 16.09 1.25 8.05
C SER A 28 14.73 0.96 7.42
N PRO A 29 14.43 1.57 6.26
CA PRO A 29 13.26 1.18 5.49
C PRO A 29 13.31 -0.31 5.15
N LYS A 30 12.16 -0.98 5.23
CA LYS A 30 12.05 -2.43 4.94
C LYS A 30 11.60 -2.66 3.52
N ILE A 31 12.33 -3.49 2.80
CA ILE A 31 11.96 -3.91 1.45
C ILE A 31 12.01 -5.44 1.32
N SER A 32 11.24 -5.96 0.41
CA SER A 32 11.35 -7.35 -0.05
C SER A 32 11.68 -7.33 -1.54
N ILE A 33 12.36 -8.37 -2.01
CA ILE A 33 12.67 -8.52 -3.44
C ILE A 33 11.62 -9.45 -4.04
N ALA A 34 10.98 -9.02 -5.12
CA ALA A 34 10.01 -9.87 -5.83
C ALA A 34 10.72 -11.08 -6.46
N ASP A 35 9.99 -12.18 -6.64
CA ASP A 35 10.53 -13.46 -7.09
C ASP A 35 11.26 -13.36 -8.44
N ASN A 36 10.79 -12.49 -9.35
CA ASN A 36 11.42 -12.28 -10.65
C ASN A 36 12.65 -11.36 -10.57
N GLY A 37 12.97 -10.81 -9.39
CA GLY A 37 14.11 -9.91 -9.21
C GLY A 37 13.97 -8.52 -9.82
N CYS A 38 12.83 -8.21 -10.45
CA CYS A 38 12.64 -6.94 -11.18
C CYS A 38 12.02 -5.82 -10.35
N TYR A 39 11.43 -6.15 -9.21
CA TYR A 39 10.70 -5.21 -8.37
C TYR A 39 11.16 -5.27 -6.92
N TYR A 40 11.13 -4.12 -6.26
CA TYR A 40 11.16 -4.04 -4.82
C TYR A 40 9.73 -3.92 -4.30
N VAL A 41 9.45 -4.59 -3.20
CA VAL A 41 8.18 -4.52 -2.50
C VAL A 41 8.44 -3.76 -1.21
N ALA A 42 8.06 -2.50 -1.18
CA ALA A 42 8.34 -1.60 -0.07
C ALA A 42 7.19 -1.63 0.94
N LEU A 43 7.53 -1.79 2.22
CA LEU A 43 6.58 -1.73 3.33
C LEU A 43 6.68 -0.38 4.03
N HIS A 44 5.58 0.35 4.08
CA HIS A 44 5.50 1.64 4.77
C HIS A 44 4.21 1.70 5.58
N TYR A 45 4.32 1.62 6.90
CA TYR A 45 3.18 1.60 7.84
C TYR A 45 2.12 0.58 7.42
N SER A 46 1.00 1.10 6.96
CA SER A 46 -0.18 0.33 6.60
C SER A 46 -0.28 0.12 5.08
N SER A 47 0.80 0.32 4.34
CA SER A 47 0.78 0.17 2.88
C SER A 47 1.99 -0.60 2.37
N VAL A 48 1.78 -1.29 1.27
CA VAL A 48 2.82 -2.00 0.51
C VAL A 48 2.79 -1.48 -0.91
N MET A 49 3.93 -1.07 -1.43
CA MET A 49 4.03 -0.58 -2.81
C MET A 49 5.03 -1.42 -3.60
N LEU A 50 4.62 -1.89 -4.77
CA LEU A 50 5.52 -2.52 -5.72
C LEU A 50 6.19 -1.43 -6.55
N MET A 51 7.52 -1.43 -6.57
CA MET A 51 8.31 -0.45 -7.33
C MET A 51 9.29 -1.15 -8.25
N PRO A 52 9.33 -0.79 -9.54
CA PRO A 52 10.42 -1.25 -10.39
C PRO A 52 11.76 -0.83 -9.78
N LYS A 53 12.77 -1.69 -9.86
CA LYS A 53 14.10 -1.37 -9.33
C LYS A 53 14.67 -0.09 -9.90
N SER A 54 14.39 0.20 -11.17
CA SER A 54 14.84 1.43 -11.84
C SER A 54 14.25 2.70 -11.24
N ASP A 55 13.12 2.61 -10.55
CA ASP A 55 12.45 3.75 -9.91
C ASP A 55 12.74 3.85 -8.42
N PHE A 56 13.60 2.98 -7.89
CA PHE A 56 13.96 2.97 -6.48
C PHE A 56 15.27 3.76 -6.28
N TYR A 57 15.18 4.86 -5.54
CA TYR A 57 16.29 5.80 -5.37
C TYR A 57 17.05 5.64 -4.04
N ILE A 58 16.46 4.92 -3.10
CA ILE A 58 17.13 4.60 -1.85
C ILE A 58 18.09 3.44 -2.14
N THR A 59 19.37 3.60 -1.79
CA THR A 59 20.34 2.52 -2.02
C THR A 59 19.97 1.29 -1.18
N ALA A 60 20.02 0.12 -1.80
CA ALA A 60 19.58 -1.12 -1.16
C ALA A 60 20.36 -1.45 0.14
N ASP A 61 21.63 -1.02 0.22
CA ASP A 61 22.45 -1.16 1.42
C ASP A 61 21.96 -0.31 2.60
N LYS A 62 21.12 0.70 2.33
CA LYS A 62 20.49 1.53 3.35
C LYS A 62 19.13 1.02 3.80
N CYS A 63 18.70 -0.11 3.24
CA CYS A 63 17.42 -0.73 3.55
C CYS A 63 17.64 -2.06 4.27
N THR A 64 16.66 -2.43 5.10
CA THR A 64 16.60 -3.78 5.67
C THR A 64 15.85 -4.67 4.71
N ILE A 65 16.47 -5.73 4.21
CA ILE A 65 15.82 -6.71 3.33
C ILE A 65 15.14 -7.75 4.21
N THR A 66 13.83 -7.88 4.05
CA THR A 66 13.00 -8.83 4.82
C THR A 66 12.00 -9.48 3.87
N ASP A 67 11.30 -10.53 4.36
CA ASP A 67 10.19 -11.13 3.61
C ASP A 67 8.83 -10.57 4.03
N ASP A 68 8.78 -9.61 4.93
CA ASP A 68 7.52 -9.12 5.53
C ASP A 68 6.54 -8.59 4.49
N ALA A 69 6.96 -7.67 3.64
CA ALA A 69 6.09 -7.08 2.61
C ALA A 69 5.66 -8.12 1.59
N LYS A 70 6.58 -8.98 1.17
CA LYS A 70 6.32 -10.06 0.23
C LYS A 70 5.29 -11.05 0.79
N ASN A 71 5.44 -11.43 2.05
CA ASN A 71 4.53 -12.34 2.73
C ASN A 71 3.12 -11.76 2.85
N LEU A 72 3.00 -10.47 3.17
CA LEU A 72 1.71 -9.78 3.22
C LEU A 72 1.03 -9.80 1.85
N LEU A 73 1.79 -9.52 0.80
CA LEU A 73 1.27 -9.52 -0.56
C LEU A 73 0.81 -10.91 -0.98
N GLU A 74 1.62 -11.94 -0.73
CA GLU A 74 1.28 -13.32 -1.08
C GLU A 74 0.01 -13.80 -0.36
N ARG A 75 -0.13 -13.48 0.92
CA ARG A 75 -1.33 -13.83 1.69
C ARG A 75 -2.58 -13.20 1.10
N ALA A 76 -2.49 -11.92 0.73
CA ALA A 76 -3.62 -11.23 0.11
C ALA A 76 -3.99 -11.88 -1.22
N LEU A 77 -3.00 -12.15 -2.08
CA LEU A 77 -3.23 -12.70 -3.42
C LEU A 77 -3.76 -14.14 -3.41
N LYS A 78 -3.49 -14.92 -2.36
CA LYS A 78 -4.01 -16.29 -2.20
C LYS A 78 -5.46 -16.33 -1.75
N ASN A 79 -6.00 -15.21 -1.28
CA ASN A 79 -7.37 -15.17 -0.76
C ASN A 79 -8.36 -14.88 -1.88
N GLU A 80 -9.40 -15.70 -1.99
CA GLU A 80 -10.43 -15.60 -3.02
C GLU A 80 -11.63 -14.72 -2.64
N ASP A 81 -11.68 -14.22 -1.40
CA ASP A 81 -12.80 -13.43 -0.90
C ASP A 81 -12.72 -11.94 -1.26
N TYR A 82 -11.67 -11.52 -1.95
CA TYR A 82 -11.53 -10.14 -2.38
C TYR A 82 -12.52 -9.79 -3.48
N LYS A 83 -13.18 -8.66 -3.33
CA LYS A 83 -14.15 -8.15 -4.31
C LYS A 83 -13.85 -6.68 -4.61
N ARG A 84 -14.04 -6.30 -5.86
CA ARG A 84 -13.86 -4.90 -6.27
C ARG A 84 -14.77 -3.99 -5.45
N ALA A 85 -14.22 -2.87 -4.98
CA ALA A 85 -14.92 -1.87 -4.21
C ALA A 85 -14.86 -0.52 -4.90
N ALA A 86 -15.84 0.31 -4.62
CA ALA A 86 -15.90 1.67 -5.13
C ALA A 86 -16.19 2.65 -3.99
N ALA A 87 -15.72 3.89 -4.14
CA ALA A 87 -16.02 4.96 -3.20
C ALA A 87 -17.52 5.25 -3.22
N THR A 88 -18.10 5.41 -2.02
CA THR A 88 -19.54 5.65 -1.87
C THR A 88 -19.90 7.14 -1.87
N GLY A 89 -18.90 8.02 -1.72
CA GLY A 89 -19.12 9.45 -1.50
C GLY A 89 -19.25 9.82 -0.03
N ALA A 90 -19.45 8.84 0.85
CA ALA A 90 -19.47 9.07 2.29
C ALA A 90 -18.05 9.03 2.86
N SER A 91 -17.88 9.52 4.08
CA SER A 91 -16.61 9.51 4.78
C SER A 91 -16.83 9.42 6.29
N TRP A 92 -15.80 8.94 6.99
CA TRP A 92 -15.76 8.93 8.46
C TRP A 92 -14.46 9.63 8.88
N HIS A 93 -14.57 10.73 9.60
CA HIS A 93 -13.42 11.55 10.00
C HIS A 93 -12.47 11.87 8.84
N ASN A 94 -13.02 12.25 7.70
CA ASN A 94 -12.29 12.55 6.46
C ASN A 94 -11.62 11.33 5.78
N PHE A 95 -11.92 10.12 6.25
CA PHE A 95 -11.50 8.89 5.56
C PHE A 95 -12.60 8.44 4.61
N PRO A 96 -12.34 8.41 3.28
CA PRO A 96 -13.37 8.00 2.33
C PRO A 96 -13.81 6.55 2.54
N GLU A 97 -15.11 6.34 2.38
CA GLU A 97 -15.75 5.03 2.49
C GLU A 97 -15.74 4.33 1.14
N TYR A 98 -15.39 3.04 1.18
CA TYR A 98 -15.43 2.14 0.04
C TYR A 98 -16.34 0.95 0.37
N LYS A 99 -17.17 0.56 -0.58
CA LYS A 99 -18.05 -0.59 -0.44
C LYS A 99 -17.82 -1.57 -1.59
N GLN A 100 -17.86 -2.86 -1.29
CA GLN A 100 -17.81 -3.90 -2.32
C GLN A 100 -18.97 -3.72 -3.30
N MET A 101 -18.66 -3.74 -4.60
CA MET A 101 -19.68 -3.58 -5.65
C MET A 101 -20.63 -4.76 -5.71
N SER A 102 -20.17 -5.96 -5.34
CA SER A 102 -20.94 -7.19 -5.34
C SER A 102 -20.96 -7.86 -3.97
N GLY A 103 -20.98 -7.09 -2.89
CA GLY A 103 -20.96 -7.60 -1.53
C GLY A 103 -21.35 -6.54 -0.52
N GLU A 104 -21.19 -6.85 0.77
CA GLU A 104 -21.65 -6.00 1.86
C GLU A 104 -20.50 -5.34 2.65
N VAL A 105 -19.27 -5.71 2.40
CA VAL A 105 -18.14 -5.18 3.17
C VAL A 105 -17.91 -3.71 2.83
N VAL A 106 -17.76 -2.90 3.88
CA VAL A 106 -17.49 -1.48 3.82
C VAL A 106 -16.19 -1.23 4.60
N ALA A 107 -15.28 -0.44 4.04
CA ALA A 107 -14.02 -0.09 4.70
C ALA A 107 -13.66 1.37 4.40
N TYR A 108 -12.80 1.92 5.24
CA TYR A 108 -12.35 3.31 5.15
C TYR A 108 -10.84 3.33 4.96
N PHE A 109 -10.34 4.22 4.12
CA PHE A 109 -8.92 4.29 3.81
C PHE A 109 -8.37 5.71 3.97
N ASN A 110 -7.10 5.81 4.32
CA ASN A 110 -6.43 7.09 4.46
C ASN A 110 -6.13 7.69 3.08
N PRO A 111 -6.74 8.85 2.74
CA PRO A 111 -6.54 9.45 1.42
C PRO A 111 -5.11 9.95 1.21
N LYS A 112 -4.37 10.24 2.27
CA LYS A 112 -2.96 10.64 2.19
C LYS A 112 -2.06 9.51 1.71
N ILE A 113 -2.48 8.25 1.92
CA ILE A 113 -1.78 7.07 1.43
C ILE A 113 -2.26 6.72 0.02
N LEU A 114 -3.59 6.72 -0.20
CA LEU A 114 -4.17 6.41 -1.52
C LEU A 114 -3.65 7.31 -2.63
N LYS A 115 -3.34 8.57 -2.32
CA LYS A 115 -2.84 9.53 -3.33
C LYS A 115 -1.57 9.08 -4.05
N TYR A 116 -0.78 8.18 -3.44
CA TYR A 116 0.43 7.68 -4.09
C TYR A 116 0.13 6.91 -5.38
N TRP A 117 -1.04 6.30 -5.47
CA TRP A 117 -1.46 5.54 -6.65
C TRP A 117 -2.24 6.38 -7.67
N GLY A 118 -2.61 7.62 -7.31
CA GLY A 118 -3.30 8.54 -8.19
C GLY A 118 -4.80 8.63 -7.92
N LYS A 119 -5.61 8.52 -8.97
CA LYS A 119 -7.06 8.66 -8.87
C LYS A 119 -7.77 7.33 -9.08
N GLU A 120 -8.80 7.07 -8.26
CA GLU A 120 -9.65 5.90 -8.38
C GLU A 120 -10.28 5.83 -9.79
N ASN A 121 -10.36 4.61 -10.33
CA ASN A 121 -10.89 4.27 -11.64
C ASN A 121 -10.10 4.79 -12.84
N LYS A 122 -9.15 5.68 -12.62
CA LYS A 122 -8.23 6.15 -13.66
C LYS A 122 -6.87 5.46 -13.53
N ASP A 123 -6.29 5.50 -12.33
CA ASP A 123 -4.95 5.01 -12.06
C ASP A 123 -4.97 3.71 -11.25
N TYR A 124 -6.02 3.47 -10.48
CA TYR A 124 -6.16 2.28 -9.66
C TYR A 124 -7.63 1.98 -9.35
N TYR A 125 -7.88 0.76 -8.90
CA TYR A 125 -9.11 0.38 -8.17
C TYR A 125 -8.74 -0.50 -6.98
N LEU A 126 -9.66 -0.62 -6.04
CA LEU A 126 -9.45 -1.40 -4.82
C LEU A 126 -10.27 -2.69 -4.86
N GLU A 127 -9.69 -3.76 -4.30
CA GLU A 127 -10.43 -4.97 -3.94
C GLU A 127 -10.34 -5.12 -2.43
N ILE A 128 -11.47 -5.30 -1.76
CA ILE A 128 -11.55 -5.45 -0.31
C ILE A 128 -12.21 -6.78 0.05
N ARG A 129 -11.81 -7.34 1.20
CA ARG A 129 -12.43 -8.57 1.72
C ARG A 129 -13.00 -8.39 3.11
N SER A 130 -12.45 -7.49 3.91
CA SER A 130 -12.90 -7.23 5.27
C SER A 130 -12.42 -5.87 5.77
N ILE A 131 -12.93 -5.46 6.92
CA ILE A 131 -12.47 -4.23 7.59
C ILE A 131 -11.13 -4.43 8.32
N PHE A 132 -10.60 -5.65 8.37
CA PHE A 132 -9.39 -5.99 9.14
C PHE A 132 -8.18 -6.29 8.27
N TYR A 133 -8.39 -6.68 7.01
CA TYR A 133 -7.32 -7.09 6.11
C TYR A 133 -7.01 -6.03 5.07
N PRO A 134 -5.74 -5.92 4.62
CA PRO A 134 -5.38 -4.93 3.60
C PRO A 134 -6.19 -5.10 2.32
N ALA A 135 -6.54 -3.99 1.70
CA ALA A 135 -7.12 -3.97 0.37
C ALA A 135 -6.01 -4.18 -0.67
N ILE A 136 -6.35 -4.81 -1.78
CA ILE A 136 -5.47 -4.94 -2.93
C ILE A 136 -5.69 -3.76 -3.86
N ILE A 137 -4.62 -3.11 -4.28
CA ILE A 137 -4.65 -2.00 -5.22
C ILE A 137 -4.22 -2.53 -6.58
N ARG A 138 -5.07 -2.36 -7.59
CA ARG A 138 -4.84 -2.89 -8.95
C ARG A 138 -4.93 -1.81 -10.01
N ASN A 139 -4.23 -2.04 -11.11
CA ASN A 139 -4.35 -1.22 -12.32
C ASN A 139 -5.70 -1.49 -12.99
N PRO A 140 -6.50 -0.44 -13.36
CA PRO A 140 -7.82 -0.64 -13.94
C PRO A 140 -7.80 -1.30 -15.32
N ASP A 141 -6.73 -1.10 -16.07
CA ASP A 141 -6.63 -1.62 -17.45
C ASP A 141 -6.03 -3.02 -17.51
N THR A 142 -4.97 -3.27 -16.76
CA THR A 142 -4.21 -4.53 -16.80
C THR A 142 -4.57 -5.49 -15.68
N HIS A 143 -5.24 -5.01 -14.62
CA HIS A 143 -5.53 -5.74 -13.37
C HIS A 143 -4.28 -6.16 -12.59
N GLU A 144 -3.11 -5.65 -12.98
CA GLU A 144 -1.87 -5.91 -12.24
C GLU A 144 -1.94 -5.33 -10.83
N VAL A 145 -1.34 -6.04 -9.88
CA VAL A 145 -1.25 -5.60 -8.49
C VAL A 145 -0.23 -4.47 -8.39
N LEU A 146 -0.67 -3.34 -7.84
CA LEU A 146 0.17 -2.17 -7.61
C LEU A 146 0.63 -2.07 -6.16
N GLY A 147 -0.11 -2.69 -5.24
CA GLY A 147 0.21 -2.66 -3.83
C GLY A 147 -0.93 -3.09 -2.93
N LEU A 148 -0.75 -2.82 -1.65
CA LEU A 148 -1.75 -3.06 -0.60
C LEU A 148 -1.90 -1.80 0.25
N ILE A 149 -3.10 -1.62 0.82
CA ILE A 149 -3.35 -0.58 1.81
C ILE A 149 -4.23 -1.16 2.93
N ALA A 150 -3.81 -0.97 4.18
CA ALA A 150 -4.63 -1.39 5.31
C ALA A 150 -5.81 -0.42 5.51
N PRO A 151 -7.00 -0.93 5.85
CA PRO A 151 -8.13 -0.07 6.17
C PRO A 151 -7.90 0.65 7.51
N VAL A 152 -8.51 1.83 7.63
CA VAL A 152 -8.56 2.55 8.89
C VAL A 152 -9.57 1.85 9.80
N ARG A 153 -9.17 1.56 11.03
CA ARG A 153 -10.10 0.95 11.99
C ARG A 153 -11.07 2.01 12.52
N VAL A 154 -12.33 1.78 12.24
CA VAL A 154 -13.40 2.64 12.72
C VAL A 154 -13.88 2.12 14.07
N LYS A 155 -13.76 2.93 15.11
CA LYS A 155 -14.37 2.63 16.40
C LYS A 155 -15.78 3.23 16.41
N LYS A 156 -16.75 2.38 16.51
CA LYS A 156 -18.11 2.81 16.75
C LYS A 156 -18.37 2.97 18.25
#